data_551268af4702a56ddbe1eabd4dc81bb2
#
_entry.id   551268af4702a56ddbe1eabd4dc81bb2
#
_cell.length_a   1.000
_cell.length_b   1.000
_cell.length_c   1.000
_cell.angle_alpha   90.00
_cell.angle_beta   90.00
_cell.angle_gamma   90.00
#
_symmetry.space_group_name_H-M   'P 1'
#
loop_
_entity.id
_entity.type
_entity.pdbx_description
1 polymer ?
#
loop_
_entity_poly.entity_id
_entity_poly.type
_entity_poly.pdbx_seq_one_letter_code
_entity_poly.pdbx_strand_id
1 'polypeptide(L)'
;MKLRSLSFLATAVAAAAILTSAVRTQFSLPVVHAHHGCSNATLIGNYAFSFSGFSNENNTFVPFDGAGIANFDGAGNVSATFAYSSGGTSSTGNPYTATYSVDSNCAVSLTATPGSGGDNFAGAIVRDGDEILTTDISAPDTLTLNFKRQ
;
A
#
# COMPACT_ATOMS: atom_id res chain seq x y z
N MET A 1 -92.25 -4.78 -28.04
CA MET A 1 -91.79 -4.40 -26.69
C MET A 1 -90.31 -4.43 -26.67
N LYS A 2 -89.65 -3.45 -26.21
CA LYS A 2 -88.32 -2.95 -26.34
C LYS A 2 -87.24 -3.82 -25.73
N LEU A 3 -86.25 -4.24 -26.60
CA LEU A 3 -84.94 -4.61 -26.10
C LEU A 3 -84.01 -3.38 -26.12
N ARG A 4 -83.44 -3.04 -25.01
CA ARG A 4 -82.39 -2.05 -24.89
C ARG A 4 -81.24 -2.66 -24.11
N SER A 5 -80.08 -2.52 -24.75
CA SER A 5 -78.88 -2.30 -24.03
C SER A 5 -78.02 -3.46 -23.54
N LEU A 6 -77.00 -3.70 -24.27
CA LEU A 6 -75.75 -4.30 -23.77
C LEU A 6 -74.60 -3.71 -24.62
N SER A 7 -74.09 -2.57 -24.19
CA SER A 7 -72.89 -1.98 -24.79
C SER A 7 -72.22 -1.09 -23.76
N PHE A 8 -71.60 -1.73 -22.73
CA PHE A 8 -70.64 -1.09 -21.86
C PHE A 8 -69.80 -2.13 -21.14
N LEU A 9 -68.89 -2.81 -21.87
CA LEU A 9 -67.88 -3.66 -21.23
C LEU A 9 -66.74 -3.96 -22.19
N ALA A 10 -66.12 -2.92 -22.77
CA ALA A 10 -64.97 -3.10 -23.65
C ALA A 10 -63.87 -2.05 -23.52
N THR A 11 -63.77 -1.31 -22.42
CA THR A 11 -62.75 -0.22 -22.34
C THR A 11 -61.93 -0.23 -21.05
N ALA A 12 -61.82 -1.33 -20.32
CA ALA A 12 -61.11 -1.37 -19.04
C ALA A 12 -59.90 -2.30 -18.99
N VAL A 13 -59.41 -2.84 -20.13
CA VAL A 13 -58.30 -3.81 -20.12
C VAL A 13 -56.99 -3.25 -20.76
N ALA A 14 -56.99 -2.07 -21.31
CA ALA A 14 -55.83 -1.52 -22.03
C ALA A 14 -54.88 -0.65 -21.16
N ALA A 15 -55.15 -0.45 -19.87
CA ALA A 15 -54.35 0.45 -19.04
C ALA A 15 -53.37 -0.21 -18.06
N ALA A 16 -53.27 -1.54 -18.03
CA ALA A 16 -52.44 -2.25 -17.04
C ALA A 16 -51.11 -2.82 -17.59
N ALA A 17 -50.78 -2.57 -18.84
CA ALA A 17 -49.61 -3.18 -19.50
C ALA A 17 -48.39 -2.27 -19.67
N ILE A 18 -48.38 -1.05 -19.13
CA ILE A 18 -47.27 -0.09 -19.40
C ILE A 18 -46.42 0.19 -18.17
N LEU A 19 -46.60 -0.46 -17.04
CA LEU A 19 -45.87 -0.16 -15.79
C LEU A 19 -44.87 -1.24 -15.34
N THR A 20 -44.42 -2.14 -16.18
CA THR A 20 -43.41 -3.13 -15.83
C THR A 20 -42.11 -3.03 -16.67
N SER A 21 -41.82 -1.90 -17.32
CA SER A 21 -40.46 -1.59 -17.74
C SER A 21 -39.69 -1.00 -16.55
N ALA A 22 -39.62 -1.82 -15.52
CA ALA A 22 -38.88 -1.58 -14.32
C ALA A 22 -37.40 -1.42 -14.62
N VAL A 23 -36.92 -0.28 -14.28
CA VAL A 23 -35.60 0.06 -13.81
C VAL A 23 -34.84 -1.17 -13.33
N ARG A 24 -34.14 -1.84 -14.25
CA ARG A 24 -32.99 -2.67 -13.87
C ARG A 24 -31.82 -1.74 -13.70
N THR A 25 -31.77 -1.00 -12.61
CA THR A 25 -30.53 -0.46 -12.10
C THR A 25 -29.64 -1.68 -11.83
N GLN A 26 -28.76 -1.97 -12.78
CA GLN A 26 -27.66 -2.86 -12.52
C GLN A 26 -26.78 -2.14 -11.49
N PHE A 27 -26.98 -2.48 -10.22
CA PHE A 27 -25.99 -2.22 -9.22
C PHE A 27 -24.76 -3.05 -9.61
N SER A 28 -23.85 -2.46 -10.37
CA SER A 28 -22.50 -2.97 -10.50
C SER A 28 -21.89 -2.82 -9.10
N LEU A 29 -21.92 -3.88 -8.34
CA LEU A 29 -21.11 -3.94 -7.12
C LEU A 29 -19.68 -3.70 -7.57
N PRO A 30 -18.93 -2.81 -6.91
CA PRO A 30 -17.52 -2.68 -7.20
C PRO A 30 -16.93 -4.09 -7.08
N VAL A 31 -16.28 -4.53 -8.15
CA VAL A 31 -15.51 -5.77 -8.10
C VAL A 31 -14.42 -5.49 -7.07
N VAL A 32 -14.59 -6.04 -5.88
CA VAL A 32 -13.51 -6.12 -4.91
C VAL A 32 -12.48 -7.01 -5.59
N HIS A 33 -11.45 -6.40 -6.14
CA HIS A 33 -10.28 -7.15 -6.59
C HIS A 33 -9.79 -7.87 -5.35
N ALA A 34 -9.90 -9.19 -5.36
CA ALA A 34 -9.24 -10.01 -4.37
C ALA A 34 -7.77 -9.60 -4.43
N HIS A 35 -7.27 -8.96 -3.40
CA HIS A 35 -5.85 -8.72 -3.26
C HIS A 35 -5.20 -10.10 -3.38
N HIS A 36 -4.48 -10.33 -4.46
CA HIS A 36 -3.54 -11.43 -4.51
C HIS A 36 -2.63 -11.21 -3.33
N GLY A 37 -2.63 -12.17 -2.38
CA GLY A 37 -1.86 -12.02 -1.15
C GLY A 37 -0.43 -11.59 -1.47
N CYS A 38 0.09 -10.65 -0.69
CA CYS A 38 1.45 -10.17 -0.85
C CYS A 38 2.47 -11.30 -0.62
N SER A 39 3.62 -11.15 -1.20
CA SER A 39 4.79 -12.01 -1.01
C SER A 39 6.06 -11.21 -1.28
N ASN A 40 7.23 -11.78 -1.07
CA ASN A 40 8.48 -11.12 -1.41
C ASN A 40 8.50 -10.64 -2.88
N ALA A 41 7.91 -11.39 -3.81
CA ALA A 41 7.82 -11.03 -5.22
C ALA A 41 6.97 -9.76 -5.49
N THR A 42 6.19 -9.28 -4.52
CA THR A 42 5.49 -8.00 -4.62
C THR A 42 6.48 -6.82 -4.64
N LEU A 43 7.63 -7.00 -3.99
CA LEU A 43 8.70 -5.99 -3.93
C LEU A 43 9.83 -6.38 -4.88
N ILE A 44 9.82 -5.82 -6.07
CA ILE A 44 10.87 -6.00 -7.06
C ILE A 44 11.19 -4.68 -7.76
N GLY A 45 12.49 -4.38 -7.94
CA GLY A 45 12.97 -3.21 -8.67
C GLY A 45 13.47 -2.09 -7.77
N ASN A 46 13.59 -0.89 -8.34
CA ASN A 46 14.15 0.27 -7.68
C ASN A 46 13.07 1.08 -6.97
N TYR A 47 13.41 1.53 -5.77
CA TYR A 47 12.60 2.40 -4.94
C TYR A 47 13.44 3.60 -4.49
N ALA A 48 12.93 4.81 -4.69
CA ALA A 48 13.43 5.95 -3.95
C ALA A 48 12.91 5.86 -2.52
N PHE A 49 13.74 6.20 -1.54
CA PHE A 49 13.28 6.24 -0.15
C PHE A 49 13.79 7.48 0.57
N SER A 50 13.06 7.86 1.58
CA SER A 50 13.46 8.86 2.58
C SER A 50 13.23 8.32 3.97
N PHE A 51 14.01 8.80 4.91
CA PHE A 51 13.82 8.49 6.32
C PHE A 51 13.99 9.76 7.16
N SER A 52 13.34 9.76 8.31
CA SER A 52 13.45 10.82 9.29
C SER A 52 13.19 10.30 10.69
N GLY A 53 13.81 10.94 11.66
CA GLY A 53 13.65 10.62 13.07
C GLY A 53 14.80 11.07 13.93
N PHE A 54 15.18 10.21 14.87
CA PHE A 54 16.26 10.50 15.80
C PHE A 54 17.18 9.29 15.94
N SER A 55 18.48 9.54 15.92
CA SER A 55 19.51 8.58 16.27
C SER A 55 20.04 8.84 17.67
N ASN A 56 20.35 7.79 18.41
CA ASN A 56 20.94 7.91 19.74
C ASN A 56 22.46 7.94 19.65
N GLU A 57 23.02 9.11 19.80
CA GLU A 57 24.46 9.32 19.85
C GLU A 57 24.92 9.58 21.29
N ASN A 58 25.60 8.63 21.89
CA ASN A 58 26.10 8.72 23.28
C ASN A 58 25.02 9.11 24.33
N ASN A 59 23.85 8.47 24.27
CA ASN A 59 22.67 8.76 25.09
C ASN A 59 22.03 10.13 24.85
N THR A 60 22.29 10.73 23.69
CA THR A 60 21.64 11.97 23.25
C THR A 60 20.92 11.70 21.94
N PHE A 61 19.63 11.98 21.88
CA PHE A 61 18.86 11.88 20.66
C PHE A 61 19.14 13.09 19.76
N VAL A 62 19.66 12.85 18.58
CA VAL A 62 19.93 13.85 17.56
C VAL A 62 19.04 13.64 16.34
N PRO A 63 18.58 14.69 15.65
CA PRO A 63 17.85 14.53 14.40
C PRO A 63 18.68 13.74 13.39
N PHE A 64 18.03 12.79 12.71
CA PHE A 64 18.65 11.93 11.70
C PHE A 64 17.70 11.78 10.51
N ASP A 65 18.09 12.39 9.40
CA ASP A 65 17.30 12.44 8.18
C ASP A 65 18.13 12.03 6.99
N GLY A 66 17.49 11.43 5.99
CA GLY A 66 18.20 11.06 4.77
C GLY A 66 17.29 10.58 3.65
N ALA A 67 17.93 10.29 2.52
CA ALA A 67 17.27 9.77 1.35
C ALA A 67 18.23 8.92 0.51
N GLY A 68 17.67 8.02 -0.29
CA GLY A 68 18.48 7.15 -1.13
C GLY A 68 17.66 6.36 -2.14
N ILE A 69 18.33 5.37 -2.71
CA ILE A 69 17.75 4.40 -3.65
C ILE A 69 17.99 3.01 -3.09
N ALA A 70 16.95 2.19 -3.06
CA ALA A 70 16.98 0.79 -2.70
C ALA A 70 16.57 -0.07 -3.89
N ASN A 71 17.20 -1.23 -4.04
CA ASN A 71 16.83 -2.25 -5.01
C ASN A 71 16.38 -3.51 -4.27
N PHE A 72 15.12 -3.91 -4.48
CA PHE A 72 14.53 -5.14 -3.98
C PHE A 72 14.59 -6.20 -5.07
N ASP A 73 15.07 -7.40 -4.76
CA ASP A 73 15.28 -8.48 -5.74
C ASP A 73 14.06 -9.37 -5.98
N GLY A 74 12.97 -9.18 -5.22
CA GLY A 74 11.78 -10.04 -5.26
C GLY A 74 11.94 -11.38 -4.54
N ALA A 75 13.14 -11.73 -4.11
CA ALA A 75 13.48 -12.99 -3.45
C ALA A 75 13.75 -12.87 -1.95
N GLY A 76 13.79 -11.64 -1.43
CA GLY A 76 13.98 -11.38 0.00
C GLY A 76 15.27 -10.66 0.33
N ASN A 77 15.99 -10.10 -0.65
CA ASN A 77 17.17 -9.28 -0.41
C ASN A 77 16.97 -7.86 -0.92
N VAL A 78 17.48 -6.89 -0.18
CA VAL A 78 17.50 -5.48 -0.54
C VAL A 78 18.90 -4.91 -0.38
N SER A 79 19.31 -4.11 -1.35
CA SER A 79 20.52 -3.30 -1.29
C SER A 79 20.18 -1.83 -1.51
N ALA A 80 20.82 -0.93 -0.78
CA ALA A 80 20.55 0.49 -0.89
C ALA A 80 21.84 1.31 -0.82
N THR A 81 21.73 2.55 -1.33
CA THR A 81 22.73 3.59 -1.16
C THR A 81 22.02 4.87 -0.78
N PHE A 82 22.50 5.56 0.24
CA PHE A 82 21.84 6.74 0.76
C PHE A 82 22.80 7.83 1.21
N ALA A 83 22.24 9.03 1.34
CA ALA A 83 22.87 10.17 2.01
C ALA A 83 22.06 10.50 3.27
N TYR A 84 22.74 11.01 4.29
CA TYR A 84 22.09 11.41 5.53
C TYR A 84 22.69 12.70 6.11
N SER A 85 21.94 13.29 7.03
CA SER A 85 22.37 14.35 7.94
C SER A 85 22.04 13.92 9.37
N SER A 86 23.02 14.05 10.27
CA SER A 86 22.88 13.76 11.71
C SER A 86 23.66 14.77 12.53
N GLY A 87 23.04 15.38 13.55
CA GLY A 87 23.73 16.26 14.49
C GLY A 87 24.54 17.39 13.86
N GLY A 88 24.19 17.84 12.65
CA GLY A 88 24.94 18.88 11.90
C GLY A 88 26.06 18.33 11.01
N THR A 89 26.23 17.03 10.92
CA THR A 89 27.15 16.35 9.97
C THR A 89 26.37 15.72 8.84
N SER A 90 26.98 15.53 7.68
CA SER A 90 26.35 14.83 6.55
C SER A 90 27.33 13.84 5.91
N SER A 91 26.77 12.78 5.33
CA SER A 91 27.52 11.77 4.61
C SER A 91 26.75 11.32 3.37
N THR A 92 27.45 10.84 2.34
CA THR A 92 26.85 10.37 1.09
C THR A 92 27.47 9.04 0.68
N GLY A 93 26.74 8.28 -0.16
CA GLY A 93 27.23 7.02 -0.69
C GLY A 93 27.30 5.90 0.35
N ASN A 94 26.52 5.98 1.43
CA ASN A 94 26.49 4.98 2.48
C ASN A 94 25.78 3.71 1.98
N PRO A 95 26.40 2.54 2.01
CA PRO A 95 25.76 1.31 1.61
C PRO A 95 24.91 0.76 2.76
N TYR A 96 23.79 0.13 2.40
CA TYR A 96 22.96 -0.66 3.31
C TYR A 96 22.52 -1.94 2.62
N THR A 97 22.57 -3.05 3.33
CA THR A 97 22.05 -4.33 2.86
C THR A 97 21.20 -4.98 3.95
N ALA A 98 20.10 -5.57 3.54
CA ALA A 98 19.19 -6.27 4.44
C ALA A 98 18.53 -7.45 3.74
N THR A 99 18.00 -8.38 4.52
CA THR A 99 16.98 -9.31 4.07
C THR A 99 15.59 -8.74 4.39
N TYR A 100 14.59 -9.12 3.59
CA TYR A 100 13.20 -8.77 3.89
C TYR A 100 12.28 -9.96 3.75
N SER A 101 11.16 -9.91 4.46
CA SER A 101 10.06 -10.85 4.32
C SER A 101 8.73 -10.11 4.23
N VAL A 102 7.83 -10.65 3.38
CA VAL A 102 6.49 -10.11 3.18
C VAL A 102 5.49 -11.23 3.45
N ASP A 103 4.54 -10.99 4.33
CA ASP A 103 3.44 -11.92 4.61
C ASP A 103 2.23 -11.71 3.67
N SER A 104 1.27 -12.62 3.73
CA SER A 104 0.06 -12.57 2.92
C SER A 104 -0.87 -11.39 3.24
N ASN A 105 -0.67 -10.70 4.37
CA ASN A 105 -1.41 -9.50 4.78
C ASN A 105 -0.68 -8.21 4.37
N CYS A 106 0.38 -8.33 3.56
CA CYS A 106 1.22 -7.22 3.14
C CYS A 106 2.03 -6.55 4.26
N ALA A 107 2.21 -7.22 5.40
CA ALA A 107 3.17 -6.78 6.38
C ALA A 107 4.59 -7.12 5.90
N VAL A 108 5.51 -6.18 6.08
CA VAL A 108 6.90 -6.31 5.67
C VAL A 108 7.82 -6.13 6.88
N SER A 109 8.87 -6.92 6.93
CA SER A 109 9.98 -6.72 7.85
C SER A 109 11.30 -6.74 7.09
N LEU A 110 12.20 -5.82 7.46
CA LEU A 110 13.56 -5.73 6.95
C LEU A 110 14.51 -5.99 8.10
N THR A 111 15.47 -6.87 7.89
CA THR A 111 16.51 -7.20 8.88
C THR A 111 17.87 -6.86 8.29
N ALA A 112 18.56 -5.90 8.91
CA ALA A 112 19.89 -5.48 8.48
C ALA A 112 20.86 -6.66 8.43
N THR A 113 21.65 -6.75 7.37
CA THR A 113 22.72 -7.75 7.28
C THR A 113 23.81 -7.38 8.27
N PRO A 114 24.38 -8.35 9.01
CA PRO A 114 25.48 -8.08 9.93
C PRO A 114 26.62 -7.30 9.26
N GLY A 115 26.98 -6.18 9.85
CA GLY A 115 28.04 -5.30 9.33
C GLY A 115 27.55 -4.23 8.31
N SER A 116 26.27 -4.19 7.96
CA SER A 116 25.72 -3.13 7.10
C SER A 116 25.54 -1.78 7.83
N GLY A 117 25.67 -1.77 9.15
CA GLY A 117 25.58 -0.54 9.96
C GLY A 117 24.16 0.07 10.01
N GLY A 118 23.14 -0.70 9.70
CA GLY A 118 21.75 -0.20 9.68
C GLY A 118 20.83 -0.90 10.68
N ASP A 119 19.62 -0.37 10.77
CA ASP A 119 18.57 -0.81 11.68
C ASP A 119 17.63 -1.83 11.04
N ASN A 120 16.78 -2.44 11.86
CA ASN A 120 15.70 -3.32 11.43
C ASN A 120 14.39 -2.53 11.36
N PHE A 121 13.57 -2.81 10.35
CA PHE A 121 12.33 -2.09 10.13
C PHE A 121 11.16 -3.05 9.98
N ALA A 122 9.98 -2.60 10.41
CA ALA A 122 8.72 -3.29 10.16
C ALA A 122 7.66 -2.30 9.67
N GLY A 123 6.71 -2.80 8.88
CA GLY A 123 5.67 -1.94 8.33
C GLY A 123 4.74 -2.64 7.38
N ALA A 124 4.24 -1.91 6.40
CA ALA A 124 3.25 -2.41 5.45
C ALA A 124 3.54 -1.95 4.02
N ILE A 125 3.19 -2.81 3.08
CA ILE A 125 3.14 -2.51 1.67
C ILE A 125 1.78 -1.91 1.36
N VAL A 126 1.76 -0.81 0.63
CA VAL A 126 0.55 -0.15 0.16
C VAL A 126 0.59 0.04 -1.36
N ARG A 127 -0.56 0.31 -1.97
CA ARG A 127 -0.68 0.56 -3.42
C ARG A 127 -0.07 -0.55 -4.28
N ASP A 128 -0.37 -1.81 -3.96
CA ASP A 128 0.07 -2.98 -4.73
C ASP A 128 1.59 -3.10 -4.91
N GLY A 129 2.36 -2.63 -3.93
CA GLY A 129 3.81 -2.67 -3.95
C GLY A 129 4.49 -1.39 -4.42
N ASP A 130 3.76 -0.35 -4.75
CA ASP A 130 4.34 0.92 -5.19
C ASP A 130 4.87 1.77 -4.03
N GLU A 131 4.40 1.50 -2.83
CA GLU A 131 4.82 2.23 -1.64
C GLU A 131 4.99 1.28 -0.44
N ILE A 132 6.01 1.53 0.37
CA ILE A 132 6.26 0.79 1.61
C ILE A 132 6.42 1.81 2.73
N LEU A 133 5.65 1.64 3.81
CA LEU A 133 5.71 2.47 5.00
C LEU A 133 6.29 1.63 6.14
N THR A 134 7.41 2.03 6.71
CA THR A 134 8.08 1.29 7.78
C THR A 134 8.50 2.19 8.92
N THR A 135 8.64 1.59 10.09
CA THR A 135 9.26 2.20 11.26
C THR A 135 10.39 1.33 11.75
N ASP A 136 11.38 1.94 12.35
CA ASP A 136 12.47 1.26 13.03
C ASP A 136 11.94 0.47 14.24
N ILE A 137 12.46 -0.76 14.38
CA ILE A 137 12.19 -1.63 15.51
C ILE A 137 13.47 -2.00 16.27
N SER A 138 14.58 -1.34 15.96
CA SER A 138 15.88 -1.50 16.62
C SER A 138 16.04 -0.38 17.65
N ALA A 139 15.94 -0.70 18.93
CA ALA A 139 16.25 0.29 19.95
C ALA A 139 17.78 0.59 19.97
N PRO A 140 18.19 1.82 20.27
CA PRO A 140 17.41 2.93 20.82
C PRO A 140 16.94 3.97 19.80
N ASP A 141 17.19 3.80 18.52
CA ASP A 141 16.84 4.76 17.48
C ASP A 141 15.32 4.81 17.22
N THR A 142 14.85 5.89 16.62
CA THR A 142 13.43 6.06 16.26
C THR A 142 13.33 6.67 14.87
N LEU A 143 13.22 5.83 13.85
CA LEU A 143 13.17 6.25 12.46
C LEU A 143 11.88 5.80 11.78
N THR A 144 11.44 6.57 10.80
CA THR A 144 10.44 6.15 9.82
C THR A 144 11.05 6.17 8.43
N LEU A 145 10.80 5.13 7.64
CA LEU A 145 11.23 5.04 6.25
C LEU A 145 10.03 4.90 5.34
N ASN A 146 10.03 5.67 4.27
CA ASN A 146 9.02 5.61 3.22
C ASN A 146 9.71 5.31 1.90
N PHE A 147 9.30 4.24 1.23
CA PHE A 147 9.80 3.85 -0.09
C PHE A 147 8.73 4.09 -1.15
N LYS A 148 9.14 4.55 -2.33
CA LYS A 148 8.27 4.69 -3.51
C LYS A 148 8.95 4.08 -4.71
N ARG A 149 8.25 3.22 -5.42
CA ARG A 149 8.72 2.60 -6.65
C ARG A 149 9.02 3.66 -7.72
N GLN A 150 10.08 3.44 -8.47
CA GLN A 150 10.49 4.29 -9.58
C GLN A 150 10.08 3.72 -10.94
#